data_003214650f73ddd04573a779057fdb9e
#
_entry.id   003214650f73ddd04573a779057fdb9e
#
_cell.length_a   1.000
_cell.length_b   1.000
_cell.length_c   1.000
_cell.angle_alpha   90.00
_cell.angle_beta   90.00
_cell.angle_gamma   90.00
#
_symmetry.space_group_name_H-M   'P 1'
#
loop_
_entity.id
_entity.type
_entity.pdbx_description
1 polymer ?
#
loop_
_entity_poly.entity_id
_entity_poly.type
_entity_poly.pdbx_seq_one_letter_code
_entity_poly.pdbx_strand_id
1 'polypeptide(L)'
;MTRCERSQVSREQRAHAVRATMVGMKSRWIVLQHVEWEGPGIIAREAKSRGLDVEVRRLDLEDEIPEADHVDGLVVMGGPFGAYEEDSYPFLAKERSLLAAVVRRGSPVLGVCLGAQLLAKALGGKVVPGHGAEIGFGSIDLTLAGQQDPLFTGIGNVLPAFHWHGDTFTLPEGAVLLASSQMYTQQAFRFGCRVYGLQFHVEPDADTWAAWRNHLPKGLVVENSETKQLEIEETGKKVISRFFDLATNSAGVEKQ
;
A
#
# COMPACT_ATOMS: atom_id res chain seq x y z
N MET A 1 -10.14 -4.15 48.74
CA MET A 1 -9.57 -4.32 47.38
C MET A 1 -9.55 -5.81 47.05
N THR A 2 -10.37 -6.18 46.10
CA THR A 2 -10.51 -7.58 45.65
C THR A 2 -9.33 -8.00 44.77
N ARG A 3 -9.13 -9.30 44.61
CA ARG A 3 -8.06 -9.87 43.77
C ARG A 3 -8.18 -9.42 42.31
N CYS A 4 -9.37 -8.99 41.90
CA CYS A 4 -9.67 -8.47 40.55
C CYS A 4 -9.17 -7.02 40.37
N GLU A 5 -9.33 -6.15 41.38
CA GLU A 5 -8.85 -4.76 41.35
C GLU A 5 -7.33 -4.65 41.30
N ARG A 6 -6.61 -5.55 41.97
CA ARG A 6 -5.13 -5.62 41.90
C ARG A 6 -4.61 -6.04 40.53
N SER A 7 -5.34 -6.87 39.79
CA SER A 7 -4.93 -7.29 38.44
C SER A 7 -5.17 -6.22 37.38
N GLN A 8 -6.17 -5.37 37.56
CA GLN A 8 -6.44 -4.24 36.64
C GLN A 8 -5.40 -3.13 36.82
N VAL A 9 -5.10 -2.73 38.04
CA VAL A 9 -4.09 -1.69 38.33
C VAL A 9 -2.70 -2.11 37.80
N SER A 10 -2.33 -3.39 37.87
CA SER A 10 -1.05 -3.88 37.33
C SER A 10 -1.01 -3.90 35.79
N ARG A 11 -2.17 -4.08 35.12
CA ARG A 11 -2.27 -4.02 33.66
C ARG A 11 -2.21 -2.59 33.12
N GLU A 12 -2.89 -1.66 33.80
CA GLU A 12 -2.86 -0.24 33.45
C GLU A 12 -1.49 0.40 33.71
N GLN A 13 -0.80 0.01 34.80
CA GLN A 13 0.55 0.46 35.08
C GLN A 13 1.57 -0.11 34.07
N ARG A 14 1.42 -1.36 33.61
CA ARG A 14 2.25 -1.93 32.53
C ARG A 14 1.97 -1.27 31.19
N ALA A 15 0.70 -0.99 30.85
CA ALA A 15 0.32 -0.26 29.64
C ALA A 15 0.87 1.17 29.65
N HIS A 16 0.85 1.85 30.83
CA HIS A 16 1.44 3.18 31.00
C HIS A 16 2.98 3.17 30.92
N ALA A 17 3.62 2.17 31.51
CA ALA A 17 5.08 2.01 31.43
C ALA A 17 5.55 1.70 30.01
N VAL A 18 4.84 0.84 29.26
CA VAL A 18 5.11 0.57 27.84
C VAL A 18 4.90 1.82 26.99
N ARG A 19 3.84 2.63 27.26
CA ARG A 19 3.63 3.92 26.60
C ARG A 19 4.70 4.96 26.92
N ALA A 20 5.20 5.01 28.16
CA ALA A 20 6.24 5.95 28.57
C ALA A 20 7.62 5.61 27.96
N THR A 21 7.89 4.34 27.67
CA THR A 21 9.15 3.91 27.00
C THR A 21 9.12 4.15 25.48
N MET A 22 7.94 4.35 24.88
CA MET A 22 7.77 4.66 23.46
C MET A 22 7.84 6.16 23.13
N VAL A 23 7.94 7.05 24.13
CA VAL A 23 8.15 8.48 23.93
C VAL A 23 9.59 8.71 23.50
N GLY A 24 9.84 8.68 22.18
CA GLY A 24 11.16 8.95 21.59
C GLY A 24 11.60 8.00 20.48
N MET A 25 10.95 6.86 20.29
CA MET A 25 11.22 6.02 19.12
C MET A 25 10.44 6.55 17.92
N LYS A 26 11.14 7.02 16.90
CA LYS A 26 10.52 7.36 15.62
C LYS A 26 9.84 6.11 15.05
N SER A 27 8.60 6.27 14.59
CA SER A 27 7.85 5.20 13.92
C SER A 27 8.61 4.75 12.67
N ARG A 28 8.93 3.47 12.58
CA ARG A 28 9.70 2.87 11.48
C ARG A 28 8.76 2.44 10.37
N TRP A 29 8.77 3.21 9.30
CA TRP A 29 8.08 2.87 8.07
C TRP A 29 9.04 2.18 7.12
N ILE A 30 8.66 1.02 6.63
CA ILE A 30 9.44 0.26 5.65
C ILE A 30 8.75 0.36 4.29
N VAL A 31 9.54 0.66 3.27
CA VAL A 31 9.13 0.57 1.86
C VAL A 31 9.92 -0.58 1.24
N LEU A 32 9.25 -1.61 0.74
CA LEU A 32 9.86 -2.66 -0.06
C LEU A 32 9.77 -2.25 -1.53
N GLN A 33 10.92 -2.08 -2.16
CA GLN A 33 11.08 -1.67 -3.56
C GLN A 33 11.77 -2.77 -4.34
N HIS A 34 11.17 -3.20 -5.45
CA HIS A 34 11.60 -4.37 -6.20
C HIS A 34 12.60 -4.06 -7.32
N VAL A 35 12.52 -2.86 -7.89
CA VAL A 35 13.38 -2.41 -9.00
C VAL A 35 13.66 -0.92 -8.86
N GLU A 36 14.77 -0.48 -9.44
CA GLU A 36 15.26 0.90 -9.28
C GLU A 36 14.22 1.95 -9.70
N TRP A 37 13.54 1.72 -10.81
CA TRP A 37 12.63 2.69 -11.42
C TRP A 37 11.21 2.73 -10.82
N GLU A 38 10.81 1.76 -10.01
CA GLU A 38 9.53 1.76 -9.29
C GLU A 38 9.71 2.18 -7.84
N GLY A 39 10.27 3.37 -7.65
CA GLY A 39 10.48 3.97 -6.34
C GLY A 39 9.19 4.50 -5.71
N PRO A 40 9.23 4.87 -4.41
CA PRO A 40 8.04 5.28 -3.66
C PRO A 40 7.51 6.69 -4.00
N GLY A 41 8.17 7.49 -4.82
CA GLY A 41 7.69 8.77 -5.34
C GLY A 41 7.01 9.66 -4.28
N ILE A 42 5.73 9.98 -4.52
CA ILE A 42 4.89 10.79 -3.61
C ILE A 42 4.80 10.16 -2.22
N ILE A 43 4.79 8.83 -2.10
CA ILE A 43 4.68 8.12 -0.81
C ILE A 43 5.83 8.53 0.12
N ALA A 44 7.05 8.50 -0.37
CA ALA A 44 8.22 8.89 0.44
C ALA A 44 8.18 10.38 0.81
N ARG A 45 7.73 11.25 -0.11
CA ARG A 45 7.60 12.70 0.15
C ARG A 45 6.54 12.99 1.21
N GLU A 46 5.39 12.36 1.12
CA GLU A 46 4.30 12.53 2.08
C GLU A 46 4.67 11.99 3.47
N ALA A 47 5.33 10.86 3.56
CA ALA A 47 5.85 10.34 4.82
C ALA A 47 6.88 11.29 5.45
N LYS A 48 7.84 11.78 4.66
CA LYS A 48 8.86 12.73 5.12
C LYS A 48 8.24 14.04 5.61
N SER A 49 7.23 14.58 4.90
CA SER A 49 6.54 15.81 5.31
C SER A 49 5.87 15.71 6.69
N ARG A 50 5.53 14.50 7.12
CA ARG A 50 4.97 14.17 8.44
C ARG A 50 6.01 13.82 9.49
N GLY A 51 7.29 13.87 9.13
CA GLY A 51 8.40 13.51 10.03
C GLY A 51 8.47 12.01 10.33
N LEU A 52 7.85 11.18 9.49
CA LEU A 52 7.97 9.72 9.59
C LEU A 52 9.37 9.29 9.15
N ASP A 53 9.93 8.33 9.85
CA ASP A 53 11.22 7.72 9.50
C ASP A 53 10.94 6.57 8.50
N VAL A 54 11.31 6.79 7.24
CA VAL A 54 11.05 5.85 6.14
C VAL A 54 12.36 5.22 5.70
N GLU A 55 12.42 3.91 5.78
CA GLU A 55 13.53 3.11 5.30
C GLU A 55 13.12 2.35 4.03
N VAL A 56 13.82 2.60 2.92
CA VAL A 56 13.61 1.87 1.66
C VAL A 56 14.53 0.65 1.63
N ARG A 57 13.95 -0.53 1.41
CA ARG A 57 14.65 -1.80 1.19
C ARG A 57 14.59 -2.15 -0.28
N ARG A 58 15.73 -2.15 -0.92
CA ARG A 58 15.93 -2.46 -2.35
C ARG A 58 16.14 -3.96 -2.53
N LEU A 59 15.07 -4.68 -2.87
CA LEU A 59 15.12 -6.15 -2.97
C LEU A 59 15.91 -6.63 -4.19
N ASP A 60 16.02 -5.80 -5.23
CA ASP A 60 16.92 -6.02 -6.37
C ASP A 60 18.41 -5.86 -6.02
N LEU A 61 18.72 -5.25 -4.88
CA LEU A 61 20.05 -5.16 -4.30
C LEU A 61 20.25 -6.13 -3.12
N GLU A 62 19.34 -7.09 -2.97
CA GLU A 62 19.36 -8.13 -1.93
C GLU A 62 19.27 -7.58 -0.49
N ASP A 63 18.67 -6.38 -0.30
CA ASP A 63 18.38 -5.87 1.03
C ASP A 63 17.50 -6.85 1.81
N GLU A 64 17.79 -7.01 3.08
CA GLU A 64 17.04 -7.92 3.96
C GLU A 64 15.60 -7.43 4.18
N ILE A 65 14.65 -8.36 4.07
CA ILE A 65 13.27 -8.14 4.47
C ILE A 65 13.20 -8.22 6.00
N PRO A 66 12.69 -7.15 6.68
CA PRO A 66 12.71 -7.09 8.13
C PRO A 66 11.70 -8.04 8.78
N GLU A 67 11.92 -8.33 10.06
CA GLU A 67 10.92 -9.00 10.89
C GLU A 67 9.76 -8.04 11.19
N ALA A 68 8.53 -8.60 11.29
CA ALA A 68 7.31 -7.82 11.43
C ALA A 68 7.24 -6.97 12.72
N ASP A 69 7.96 -7.33 13.78
CA ASP A 69 8.02 -6.58 15.04
C ASP A 69 8.88 -5.31 14.93
N HIS A 70 9.65 -5.20 13.86
CA HIS A 70 10.43 -4.01 13.50
C HIS A 70 9.72 -3.08 12.51
N VAL A 71 8.44 -3.32 12.20
CA VAL A 71 7.67 -2.58 11.19
C VAL A 71 6.45 -1.94 11.84
N ASP A 72 6.44 -0.60 11.93
CA ASP A 72 5.29 0.15 12.44
C ASP A 72 4.29 0.48 11.31
N GLY A 73 4.77 0.61 10.08
CA GLY A 73 3.98 0.73 8.86
C GLY A 73 4.74 0.17 7.66
N LEU A 74 4.02 -0.43 6.70
CA LEU A 74 4.60 -1.10 5.55
C LEU A 74 4.01 -0.57 4.25
N VAL A 75 4.89 -0.27 3.30
CA VAL A 75 4.53 -0.02 1.90
C VAL A 75 5.24 -1.06 1.04
N VAL A 76 4.50 -1.70 0.14
CA VAL A 76 5.07 -2.64 -0.84
C VAL A 76 4.78 -2.10 -2.23
N MET A 77 5.84 -1.82 -2.97
CA MET A 77 5.78 -1.17 -4.28
C MET A 77 5.42 -2.15 -5.40
N GLY A 78 5.31 -1.63 -6.62
CA GLY A 78 5.22 -2.39 -7.84
C GLY A 78 6.49 -3.12 -8.20
N GLY A 79 6.43 -3.93 -9.26
CA GLY A 79 7.58 -4.64 -9.81
C GLY A 79 7.20 -5.54 -10.98
N PRO A 80 8.17 -5.90 -11.84
CA PRO A 80 7.93 -6.67 -13.06
C PRO A 80 7.84 -8.19 -12.81
N PHE A 81 7.40 -8.61 -11.62
CA PHE A 81 7.30 -10.01 -11.21
C PHE A 81 5.85 -10.43 -11.07
N GLY A 82 5.54 -11.69 -11.41
CA GLY A 82 4.26 -12.30 -11.03
C GLY A 82 4.26 -12.67 -9.54
N ALA A 83 3.25 -12.26 -8.79
CA ALA A 83 3.14 -12.59 -7.36
C ALA A 83 3.08 -14.10 -7.08
N TYR A 84 2.96 -14.94 -8.10
CA TYR A 84 2.99 -16.40 -8.03
C TYR A 84 4.36 -17.01 -8.36
N GLU A 85 5.37 -16.20 -8.75
CA GLU A 85 6.70 -16.66 -9.15
C GLU A 85 7.67 -16.85 -7.97
N GLU A 86 7.16 -17.34 -6.82
CA GLU A 86 7.92 -17.50 -5.58
C GLU A 86 9.09 -18.48 -5.72
N ASP A 87 8.99 -19.45 -6.62
CA ASP A 87 10.09 -20.40 -6.91
C ASP A 87 11.28 -19.73 -7.62
N SER A 88 10.99 -18.77 -8.50
CA SER A 88 12.01 -18.00 -9.24
C SER A 88 12.54 -16.83 -8.43
N TYR A 89 11.68 -16.24 -7.59
CA TYR A 89 11.97 -15.07 -6.77
C TYR A 89 11.60 -15.32 -5.30
N PRO A 90 12.48 -16.01 -4.53
CA PRO A 90 12.17 -16.43 -3.16
C PRO A 90 11.85 -15.29 -2.17
N PHE A 91 12.26 -14.05 -2.48
CA PHE A 91 11.90 -12.89 -1.68
C PHE A 91 10.39 -12.63 -1.67
N LEU A 92 9.64 -12.97 -2.74
CA LEU A 92 8.19 -12.81 -2.81
C LEU A 92 7.46 -13.61 -1.71
N ALA A 93 7.95 -14.82 -1.41
CA ALA A 93 7.39 -15.64 -0.32
C ALA A 93 7.67 -15.01 1.06
N LYS A 94 8.85 -14.41 1.24
CA LYS A 94 9.21 -13.70 2.47
C LYS A 94 8.36 -12.44 2.65
N GLU A 95 8.17 -11.65 1.59
CA GLU A 95 7.29 -10.47 1.59
C GLU A 95 5.85 -10.82 1.93
N ARG A 96 5.31 -11.86 1.29
CA ARG A 96 3.96 -12.34 1.60
C ARG A 96 3.83 -12.74 3.07
N SER A 97 4.85 -13.38 3.62
CA SER A 97 4.88 -13.77 5.04
C SER A 97 4.95 -12.54 5.95
N LEU A 98 5.77 -11.54 5.61
CA LEU A 98 5.86 -10.26 6.30
C LEU A 98 4.52 -9.52 6.26
N LEU A 99 3.89 -9.39 5.08
CA LEU A 99 2.58 -8.76 4.90
C LEU A 99 1.52 -9.38 5.82
N ALA A 100 1.42 -10.73 5.82
CA ALA A 100 0.49 -11.42 6.69
C ALA A 100 0.77 -11.16 8.18
N ALA A 101 2.04 -11.09 8.59
CA ALA A 101 2.42 -10.83 9.98
C ALA A 101 2.13 -9.38 10.39
N VAL A 102 2.47 -8.40 9.55
CA VAL A 102 2.24 -6.95 9.79
C VAL A 102 0.74 -6.65 9.89
N VAL A 103 -0.09 -7.23 8.99
CA VAL A 103 -1.56 -7.09 9.04
C VAL A 103 -2.12 -7.69 10.33
N ARG A 104 -1.69 -8.90 10.75
CA ARG A 104 -2.14 -9.51 12.02
C ARG A 104 -1.79 -8.67 13.24
N ARG A 105 -0.70 -7.90 13.20
CA ARG A 105 -0.32 -6.95 14.26
C ARG A 105 -1.19 -5.70 14.29
N GLY A 106 -2.01 -5.48 13.24
CA GLY A 106 -2.82 -4.28 13.07
C GLY A 106 -2.02 -3.05 12.60
N SER A 107 -0.78 -3.23 12.13
CA SER A 107 -0.01 -2.13 11.54
C SER A 107 -0.59 -1.72 10.17
N PRO A 108 -0.49 -0.43 9.79
CA PRO A 108 -0.94 0.03 8.49
C PRO A 108 -0.10 -0.56 7.35
N VAL A 109 -0.77 -0.88 6.24
CA VAL A 109 -0.15 -1.42 5.03
C VAL A 109 -0.72 -0.75 3.79
N LEU A 110 0.15 -0.36 2.86
CA LEU A 110 -0.20 0.04 1.50
C LEU A 110 0.54 -0.85 0.52
N GLY A 111 -0.20 -1.60 -0.30
CA GLY A 111 0.35 -2.32 -1.45
C GLY A 111 0.01 -1.60 -2.75
N VAL A 112 0.99 -1.43 -3.64
CA VAL A 112 0.82 -0.82 -4.96
C VAL A 112 1.19 -1.84 -6.03
N CYS A 113 0.35 -2.06 -7.01
CA CYS A 113 0.53 -2.97 -8.15
C CYS A 113 0.90 -4.39 -7.67
N LEU A 114 2.14 -4.86 -7.87
CA LEU A 114 2.62 -6.13 -7.33
C LEU A 114 2.40 -6.23 -5.81
N GLY A 115 2.64 -5.14 -5.08
CA GLY A 115 2.40 -5.07 -3.64
C GLY A 115 0.93 -5.29 -3.26
N ALA A 116 -0.03 -4.81 -4.06
CA ALA A 116 -1.45 -5.08 -3.84
C ALA A 116 -1.80 -6.55 -4.10
N GLN A 117 -1.19 -7.17 -5.11
CA GLN A 117 -1.35 -8.58 -5.43
C GLN A 117 -0.77 -9.48 -4.33
N LEU A 118 0.45 -9.18 -3.85
CA LEU A 118 1.07 -9.88 -2.72
C LEU A 118 0.25 -9.73 -1.44
N LEU A 119 -0.29 -8.54 -1.18
CA LEU A 119 -1.18 -8.29 -0.05
C LEU A 119 -2.47 -9.11 -0.16
N ALA A 120 -3.12 -9.12 -1.34
CA ALA A 120 -4.30 -9.95 -1.57
C ALA A 120 -3.98 -11.44 -1.33
N LYS A 121 -2.85 -11.94 -1.83
CA LYS A 121 -2.38 -13.32 -1.61
C LYS A 121 -2.07 -13.60 -0.14
N ALA A 122 -1.46 -12.66 0.57
CA ALA A 122 -1.17 -12.78 2.01
C ALA A 122 -2.45 -12.87 2.88
N LEU A 123 -3.56 -12.30 2.37
CA LEU A 123 -4.89 -12.33 3.00
C LEU A 123 -5.77 -13.49 2.51
N GLY A 124 -5.23 -14.44 1.75
CA GLY A 124 -5.92 -15.64 1.28
C GLY A 124 -6.60 -15.51 -0.09
N GLY A 125 -6.44 -14.38 -0.77
CA GLY A 125 -6.81 -14.21 -2.18
C GLY A 125 -5.89 -15.00 -3.11
N LYS A 126 -6.27 -15.07 -4.39
CA LYS A 126 -5.46 -15.68 -5.45
C LYS A 126 -5.03 -14.61 -6.43
N VAL A 127 -3.79 -14.70 -6.93
CA VAL A 127 -3.29 -13.89 -8.03
C VAL A 127 -3.20 -14.77 -9.27
N VAL A 128 -3.72 -14.28 -10.37
CA VAL A 128 -3.80 -15.01 -11.64
C VAL A 128 -3.48 -14.08 -12.81
N PRO A 129 -2.96 -14.60 -13.92
CA PRO A 129 -2.88 -13.85 -15.16
C PRO A 129 -4.27 -13.32 -15.54
N GLY A 130 -4.32 -12.05 -15.93
CA GLY A 130 -5.54 -11.43 -16.41
C GLY A 130 -5.84 -11.77 -17.87
N HIS A 131 -6.93 -11.25 -18.38
CA HIS A 131 -7.35 -11.46 -19.77
C HIS A 131 -6.68 -10.52 -20.78
N GLY A 132 -5.83 -9.62 -20.32
CA GLY A 132 -5.07 -8.67 -21.14
C GLY A 132 -4.25 -7.73 -20.28
N ALA A 133 -3.31 -7.04 -20.90
CA ALA A 133 -2.53 -6.01 -20.22
C ALA A 133 -3.31 -4.68 -20.21
N GLU A 134 -3.40 -4.06 -19.03
CA GLU A 134 -3.90 -2.69 -18.86
C GLU A 134 -2.68 -1.78 -18.63
N ILE A 135 -2.31 -0.99 -19.65
CA ILE A 135 -1.08 -0.18 -19.64
C ILE A 135 -1.38 1.22 -20.17
N GLY A 136 -0.97 2.22 -19.43
CA GLY A 136 -1.06 3.63 -19.81
C GLY A 136 -1.94 4.47 -18.90
N PHE A 137 -2.18 5.70 -19.34
CA PHE A 137 -3.09 6.62 -18.66
C PHE A 137 -4.53 6.17 -18.82
N GLY A 138 -5.22 6.04 -17.70
CA GLY A 138 -6.60 5.63 -17.64
C GLY A 138 -7.33 6.26 -16.46
N SER A 139 -8.44 5.65 -16.11
CA SER A 139 -9.23 6.03 -14.95
C SER A 139 -9.70 4.79 -14.21
N ILE A 140 -9.99 4.98 -12.94
CA ILE A 140 -10.68 4.00 -12.11
C ILE A 140 -12.02 4.56 -11.64
N ASP A 141 -13.01 3.69 -11.55
CA ASP A 141 -14.35 4.00 -11.05
C ASP A 141 -14.47 3.54 -9.61
N LEU A 142 -14.79 4.47 -8.69
CA LEU A 142 -15.03 4.11 -7.30
C LEU A 142 -16.37 3.38 -7.15
N THR A 143 -16.36 2.26 -6.44
CA THR A 143 -17.59 1.62 -5.98
C THR A 143 -18.33 2.51 -4.98
N LEU A 144 -19.59 2.18 -4.65
CA LEU A 144 -20.30 2.91 -3.60
C LEU A 144 -19.54 2.87 -2.26
N ALA A 145 -18.90 1.74 -1.94
CA ALA A 145 -18.04 1.64 -0.77
C ALA A 145 -16.79 2.51 -0.90
N GLY A 146 -16.19 2.57 -2.09
CA GLY A 146 -15.03 3.42 -2.36
C GLY A 146 -15.32 4.91 -2.21
N GLN A 147 -16.50 5.36 -2.70
CA GLN A 147 -16.94 6.76 -2.55
C GLN A 147 -17.12 7.19 -1.09
N GLN A 148 -17.44 6.24 -0.21
CA GLN A 148 -17.62 6.46 1.23
C GLN A 148 -16.36 6.16 2.04
N ASP A 149 -15.35 5.55 1.41
CA ASP A 149 -14.12 5.19 2.10
C ASP A 149 -13.29 6.44 2.46
N PRO A 150 -12.76 6.52 3.69
CA PRO A 150 -11.94 7.66 4.10
C PRO A 150 -10.75 7.95 3.17
N LEU A 151 -10.21 6.93 2.49
CA LEU A 151 -9.11 7.11 1.54
C LEU A 151 -9.52 7.97 0.33
N PHE A 152 -10.77 7.82 -0.16
CA PHE A 152 -11.23 8.42 -1.41
C PHE A 152 -12.32 9.48 -1.24
N THR A 153 -12.90 9.64 -0.04
CA THR A 153 -14.01 10.57 0.21
C THR A 153 -13.73 11.97 -0.34
N GLY A 154 -14.61 12.48 -1.22
CA GLY A 154 -14.54 13.85 -1.78
C GLY A 154 -13.42 14.08 -2.81
N ILE A 155 -12.80 13.03 -3.36
CA ILE A 155 -11.86 13.19 -4.49
C ILE A 155 -12.61 13.16 -5.84
N GLY A 156 -13.78 12.53 -5.89
CA GLY A 156 -14.59 12.29 -7.08
C GLY A 156 -14.98 10.84 -7.17
N ASN A 157 -15.80 10.48 -8.15
CA ASN A 157 -16.24 9.10 -8.35
C ASN A 157 -15.37 8.36 -9.37
N VAL A 158 -14.66 9.12 -10.20
CA VAL A 158 -13.72 8.64 -11.22
C VAL A 158 -12.40 9.34 -10.98
N LEU A 159 -11.33 8.58 -10.88
CA LEU A 159 -9.99 9.10 -10.58
C LEU A 159 -9.04 8.81 -11.75
N PRO A 160 -8.18 9.77 -12.13
CA PRO A 160 -7.10 9.49 -13.06
C PRO A 160 -6.08 8.55 -12.42
N ALA A 161 -5.59 7.59 -13.20
CA ALA A 161 -4.62 6.61 -12.77
C ALA A 161 -3.69 6.21 -13.92
N PHE A 162 -2.53 5.69 -13.57
CA PHE A 162 -1.69 4.99 -14.52
C PHE A 162 -1.78 3.48 -14.27
N HIS A 163 -2.04 2.73 -15.31
CA HIS A 163 -2.11 1.28 -15.27
C HIS A 163 -0.82 0.69 -15.85
N TRP A 164 -0.29 -0.33 -15.21
CA TRP A 164 0.83 -1.09 -15.74
C TRP A 164 0.82 -2.51 -15.16
N HIS A 165 -0.18 -3.28 -15.55
CA HIS A 165 -0.33 -4.64 -15.07
C HIS A 165 -1.00 -5.54 -16.11
N GLY A 166 -0.76 -6.84 -16.02
CA GLY A 166 -1.42 -7.88 -16.79
C GLY A 166 -2.08 -8.93 -15.90
N ASP A 167 -1.67 -8.96 -14.64
CA ASP A 167 -2.22 -9.85 -13.63
C ASP A 167 -3.32 -9.17 -12.81
N THR A 168 -4.17 -9.99 -12.20
CA THR A 168 -5.23 -9.56 -11.30
C THR A 168 -5.32 -10.49 -10.10
N PHE A 169 -6.16 -10.14 -9.13
CA PHE A 169 -6.36 -10.95 -7.93
C PHE A 169 -7.83 -11.14 -7.61
N THR A 170 -8.14 -12.18 -6.84
CA THR A 170 -9.46 -12.31 -6.22
C THR A 170 -9.50 -11.50 -4.93
N LEU A 171 -10.64 -10.83 -4.68
CA LEU A 171 -10.81 -10.08 -3.44
C LEU A 171 -10.72 -11.03 -2.23
N PRO A 172 -9.83 -10.75 -1.24
CA PRO A 172 -9.74 -11.56 -0.03
C PRO A 172 -11.05 -11.53 0.77
N GLU A 173 -11.35 -12.63 1.48
CA GLU A 173 -12.51 -12.67 2.37
C GLU A 173 -12.39 -11.59 3.46
N GLY A 174 -13.47 -10.86 3.69
CA GLY A 174 -13.51 -9.71 4.63
C GLY A 174 -12.92 -8.41 4.08
N ALA A 175 -12.35 -8.40 2.87
CA ALA A 175 -11.95 -7.16 2.21
C ALA A 175 -13.13 -6.46 1.54
N VAL A 176 -13.06 -5.13 1.46
CA VAL A 176 -14.04 -4.27 0.79
C VAL A 176 -13.47 -3.81 -0.54
N LEU A 177 -14.17 -4.09 -1.64
CA LEU A 177 -13.82 -3.60 -2.97
C LEU A 177 -14.11 -2.09 -3.05
N LEU A 178 -13.11 -1.31 -3.40
CA LEU A 178 -13.20 0.15 -3.43
C LEU A 178 -13.23 0.73 -4.84
N ALA A 179 -12.57 0.08 -5.80
CA ALA A 179 -12.49 0.59 -7.17
C ALA A 179 -12.40 -0.53 -8.21
N SER A 180 -12.84 -0.19 -9.44
CA SER A 180 -12.74 -1.00 -10.64
C SER A 180 -12.25 -0.16 -11.82
N SER A 181 -11.84 -0.81 -12.91
CA SER A 181 -11.65 -0.20 -14.24
C SER A 181 -12.58 -0.87 -15.25
N GLN A 182 -12.55 -0.39 -16.49
CA GLN A 182 -13.29 -1.05 -17.58
C GLN A 182 -12.79 -2.47 -17.84
N MET A 183 -11.49 -2.73 -17.62
CA MET A 183 -10.90 -4.04 -17.87
C MET A 183 -10.97 -4.95 -16.64
N TYR A 184 -10.81 -4.40 -15.44
CA TYR A 184 -10.67 -5.22 -14.23
C TYR A 184 -11.53 -4.72 -13.08
N THR A 185 -12.25 -5.65 -12.47
CA THR A 185 -13.11 -5.36 -11.32
C THR A 185 -12.30 -5.01 -10.07
N GLN A 186 -11.13 -5.62 -9.88
CA GLN A 186 -10.32 -5.45 -8.68
C GLN A 186 -9.20 -4.44 -8.94
N GLN A 187 -9.50 -3.16 -8.70
CA GLN A 187 -8.51 -2.09 -8.82
C GLN A 187 -8.07 -1.51 -7.46
N ALA A 188 -8.95 -1.53 -6.46
CA ALA A 188 -8.55 -1.18 -5.10
C ALA A 188 -9.39 -1.93 -4.08
N PHE A 189 -8.78 -2.25 -2.95
CA PHE A 189 -9.48 -2.84 -1.81
C PHE A 189 -8.94 -2.32 -0.49
N ARG A 190 -9.79 -2.44 0.56
CA ARG A 190 -9.42 -2.22 1.96
C ARG A 190 -9.70 -3.48 2.76
N PHE A 191 -8.79 -3.81 3.67
CA PHE A 191 -8.96 -4.85 4.68
C PHE A 191 -8.80 -4.24 6.08
N GLY A 192 -9.79 -4.44 6.95
CA GLY A 192 -9.82 -3.71 8.23
C GLY A 192 -9.90 -2.19 8.03
N CYS A 193 -9.17 -1.41 8.83
CA CYS A 193 -9.26 0.07 8.83
C CYS A 193 -8.07 0.76 8.16
N ARG A 194 -6.90 0.10 8.03
CA ARG A 194 -5.63 0.76 7.66
C ARG A 194 -4.79 -0.07 6.69
N VAL A 195 -5.39 -1.06 6.04
CA VAL A 195 -4.71 -1.92 5.07
C VAL A 195 -5.35 -1.71 3.72
N TYR A 196 -4.59 -1.23 2.74
CA TYR A 196 -5.06 -0.87 1.41
C TYR A 196 -4.20 -1.51 0.33
N GLY A 197 -4.84 -2.01 -0.71
CA GLY A 197 -4.21 -2.46 -1.95
C GLY A 197 -4.72 -1.64 -3.14
N LEU A 198 -3.82 -1.07 -3.92
CA LEU A 198 -4.08 -0.32 -5.15
C LEU A 198 -3.39 -1.05 -6.32
N GLN A 199 -4.15 -1.55 -7.29
CA GLN A 199 -3.59 -2.22 -8.46
C GLN A 199 -3.00 -1.22 -9.45
N PHE A 200 -3.51 -0.03 -9.48
CA PHE A 200 -3.07 1.09 -10.30
C PHE A 200 -2.04 1.96 -9.57
N HIS A 201 -1.44 2.89 -10.30
CA HIS A 201 -0.42 3.80 -9.80
C HIS A 201 -0.96 5.24 -9.71
N VAL A 202 -0.77 5.86 -8.57
CA VAL A 202 -0.98 7.29 -8.29
C VAL A 202 0.20 7.90 -7.54
N GLU A 203 1.21 7.09 -7.24
CA GLU A 203 2.40 7.49 -6.50
C GLU A 203 3.51 8.12 -7.36
N PRO A 204 3.55 8.01 -8.71
CA PRO A 204 4.65 8.57 -9.46
C PRO A 204 4.72 10.09 -9.34
N ASP A 205 5.93 10.58 -9.07
CA ASP A 205 6.30 11.98 -9.16
C ASP A 205 7.13 12.22 -10.44
N ALA A 206 7.61 13.45 -10.64
CA ALA A 206 8.37 13.82 -11.83
C ALA A 206 9.61 12.93 -12.05
N ASP A 207 10.30 12.55 -10.97
CA ASP A 207 11.49 11.70 -11.04
C ASP A 207 11.11 10.26 -11.42
N THR A 208 10.03 9.74 -10.84
CA THR A 208 9.48 8.41 -11.16
C THR A 208 9.01 8.35 -12.62
N TRP A 209 8.30 9.38 -13.11
CA TRP A 209 7.90 9.47 -14.52
C TRP A 209 9.10 9.49 -15.46
N ALA A 210 10.16 10.22 -15.11
CA ALA A 210 11.39 10.26 -15.90
C ALA A 210 12.06 8.86 -15.97
N ALA A 211 12.12 8.15 -14.86
CA ALA A 211 12.65 6.79 -14.80
C ALA A 211 11.81 5.81 -15.63
N TRP A 212 10.48 5.86 -15.52
CA TRP A 212 9.57 4.94 -16.22
C TRP A 212 9.62 5.04 -17.73
N ARG A 213 9.90 6.24 -18.29
CA ARG A 213 9.96 6.46 -19.76
C ARG A 213 10.87 5.45 -20.47
N ASN A 214 11.93 4.99 -19.82
CA ASN A 214 12.89 4.06 -20.39
C ASN A 214 12.47 2.59 -20.29
N HIS A 215 11.44 2.30 -19.48
CA HIS A 215 10.97 0.94 -19.16
C HIS A 215 9.56 0.66 -19.71
N LEU A 216 8.82 1.68 -20.11
CA LEU A 216 7.50 1.51 -20.74
C LEU A 216 7.62 0.72 -22.04
N PRO A 217 6.58 -0.07 -22.41
CA PRO A 217 6.55 -0.81 -23.66
C PRO A 217 6.81 0.10 -24.87
N LYS A 218 7.69 -0.34 -25.77
CA LYS A 218 8.00 0.38 -27.00
C LYS A 218 6.73 0.56 -27.84
N GLY A 219 6.47 1.79 -28.30
CA GLY A 219 5.29 2.11 -29.10
C GLY A 219 4.05 2.51 -28.28
N LEU A 220 4.13 2.54 -26.98
CA LEU A 220 3.06 3.14 -26.16
C LEU A 220 3.01 4.64 -26.46
N VAL A 221 1.99 5.05 -27.24
CA VAL A 221 1.74 6.46 -27.53
C VAL A 221 0.99 7.05 -26.34
N VAL A 222 1.64 7.99 -25.65
CA VAL A 222 1.06 8.66 -24.49
C VAL A 222 0.79 10.11 -24.84
N GLU A 223 -0.33 10.37 -25.50
CA GLU A 223 -0.76 11.72 -25.82
C GLU A 223 -1.08 12.51 -24.54
N ASN A 224 -0.73 13.80 -24.54
CA ASN A 224 -0.94 14.72 -23.40
C ASN A 224 -0.34 14.20 -22.06
N SER A 225 0.81 13.54 -22.14
CA SER A 225 1.42 12.87 -21.00
C SER A 225 1.66 13.80 -19.81
N GLU A 226 2.12 15.02 -20.02
CA GLU A 226 2.43 15.97 -18.94
C GLU A 226 1.19 16.39 -18.16
N THR A 227 0.09 16.73 -18.85
CA THR A 227 -1.17 17.09 -18.18
C THR A 227 -1.72 15.92 -17.37
N LYS A 228 -1.74 14.71 -17.95
CA LYS A 228 -2.20 13.50 -17.26
C LYS A 228 -1.31 13.13 -16.09
N GLN A 229 0.01 13.29 -16.21
CA GLN A 229 0.94 13.08 -15.10
C GLN A 229 0.63 14.03 -13.94
N LEU A 230 0.40 15.31 -14.21
CA LEU A 230 0.04 16.29 -13.18
C LEU A 230 -1.31 15.97 -12.51
N GLU A 231 -2.32 15.54 -13.27
CA GLU A 231 -3.61 15.12 -12.72
C GLU A 231 -3.47 13.90 -11.79
N ILE A 232 -2.67 12.91 -12.20
CA ILE A 232 -2.37 11.73 -11.36
C ILE A 232 -1.58 12.14 -10.12
N GLU A 233 -0.57 13.01 -10.27
CA GLU A 233 0.23 13.48 -9.13
C GLU A 233 -0.64 14.25 -8.11
N GLU A 234 -1.58 15.09 -8.57
CA GLU A 234 -2.50 15.80 -7.69
C GLU A 234 -3.44 14.82 -6.95
N THR A 235 -3.97 13.84 -7.66
CA THR A 235 -4.79 12.78 -7.08
C THR A 235 -3.99 11.94 -6.09
N GLY A 236 -2.79 11.54 -6.47
CA GLY A 236 -1.87 10.78 -5.64
C GLY A 236 -1.53 11.47 -4.33
N LYS A 237 -1.22 12.76 -4.37
CA LYS A 237 -0.99 13.56 -3.15
C LYS A 237 -2.18 13.48 -2.19
N LYS A 238 -3.41 13.58 -2.70
CA LYS A 238 -4.62 13.48 -1.86
C LYS A 238 -4.79 12.08 -1.27
N VAL A 239 -4.65 11.04 -2.09
CA VAL A 239 -4.81 9.63 -1.67
C VAL A 239 -3.75 9.24 -0.65
N ILE A 240 -2.48 9.49 -0.96
CA ILE A 240 -1.36 9.10 -0.11
C ILE A 240 -1.34 9.92 1.19
N SER A 241 -1.66 11.21 1.12
CA SER A 241 -1.83 12.05 2.31
C SER A 241 -2.84 11.44 3.28
N ARG A 242 -4.01 11.05 2.78
CA ARG A 242 -5.06 10.42 3.60
C ARG A 242 -4.67 9.05 4.13
N PHE A 243 -3.97 8.25 3.32
CA PHE A 243 -3.46 6.98 3.82
C PHE A 243 -2.60 7.19 5.07
N PHE A 244 -1.67 8.14 5.05
CA PHE A 244 -0.86 8.43 6.24
C PHE A 244 -1.67 9.02 7.39
N ASP A 245 -2.68 9.85 7.12
CA ASP A 245 -3.58 10.36 8.17
C ASP A 245 -4.35 9.22 8.84
N LEU A 246 -4.87 8.27 8.08
CA LEU A 246 -5.53 7.06 8.60
C LEU A 246 -4.57 6.14 9.34
N ALA A 247 -3.34 6.03 8.84
CA ALA A 247 -2.31 5.17 9.41
C ALA A 247 -1.78 5.69 10.75
N THR A 248 -1.66 7.01 10.91
CA THR A 248 -1.06 7.65 12.09
C THR A 248 -2.08 8.07 13.15
N ASN A 249 -3.36 8.26 12.78
CA ASN A 249 -4.41 8.60 13.73
C ASN A 249 -4.77 7.39 14.61
N SER A 250 -4.23 7.38 15.83
CA SER A 250 -4.52 6.35 16.85
C SER A 250 -5.93 6.44 17.46
N ALA A 251 -6.76 7.37 17.04
CA ALA A 251 -8.06 7.71 17.63
C ALA A 251 -9.24 7.01 16.95
N GLY A 252 -9.18 5.70 16.73
CA GLY A 252 -10.27 4.96 16.08
C GLY A 252 -10.32 3.47 16.36
N VAL A 253 -9.56 2.96 17.32
CA VAL A 253 -9.69 1.58 17.80
C VAL A 253 -10.51 1.59 19.08
N GLU A 254 -11.77 2.03 19.01
CA GLU A 254 -12.80 1.55 19.92
C GLU A 254 -13.30 0.21 19.35
N LYS A 255 -13.22 -0.79 20.20
CA LYS A 255 -13.64 -2.16 19.97
C LYS A 255 -15.12 -2.18 19.56
N GLN A 256 -15.41 -2.75 18.41
CA GLN A 256 -16.70 -3.43 18.18
C GLN A 256 -16.48 -4.93 18.26
#